data_22ee3ebfb83a990556b90578e1a908a5
#
_entry.id   22ee3ebfb83a990556b90578e1a908a5
#
_cell.length_a   1.000
_cell.length_b   1.000
_cell.length_c   1.000
_cell.angle_alpha   90.00
_cell.angle_beta   90.00
_cell.angle_gamma   90.00
#
_symmetry.space_group_name_H-M   'P 1'
#
loop_
_entity.id
_entity.type
_entity.pdbx_description
1 polymer ?
#
loop_
_entity_poly.entity_id
_entity_poly.type
_entity_poly.pdbx_seq_one_letter_code
_entity_poly.pdbx_strand_id
1 'polypeptide(L)'
;SDNHVKYQEAAYFVSDDAIWVGLYIPTTAQWDAKKVTIEQDCLWPAEKSTIKITKGKGKFAMNLRVPYWATEGFDIKLNGKSIADSYQPCSYVTIPKRKWSDKDVVEVIMPFTKHINYGPDKMEIAATGLNETNTVFTPMWTGTLMYGPLAMVSTGIDHWNKAVLGINSDLSNVKMNGATAETGTNGNLYTMTVDGRTFHPDYFIDKHSTHYFRIKQNDGTFEWMSNQKVDKSKLAEAIQVAKERKDAQEA
;
A
#
# COMPACT_ATOMS: atom_id res chain seq x y z
N SER A 1 15.90 4.55 -15.23
CA SER A 1 16.15 4.29 -13.82
C SER A 1 16.03 2.79 -13.55
N ASP A 2 17.00 2.24 -12.85
CA ASP A 2 17.19 0.79 -12.64
C ASP A 2 16.17 0.12 -11.73
N ASN A 3 15.25 0.90 -11.15
CA ASN A 3 14.33 0.41 -10.12
C ASN A 3 13.25 -0.55 -10.65
N HIS A 4 12.81 -0.39 -11.90
CA HIS A 4 11.73 -1.23 -12.43
C HIS A 4 12.10 -2.70 -12.57
N VAL A 5 13.36 -3.00 -12.85
CA VAL A 5 13.85 -4.38 -12.93
C VAL A 5 13.82 -5.08 -11.58
N LYS A 6 14.07 -4.35 -10.50
CA LYS A 6 14.12 -4.90 -9.15
C LYS A 6 12.76 -5.26 -8.55
N TYR A 7 11.67 -4.73 -9.08
CA TYR A 7 10.34 -5.11 -8.59
C TYR A 7 10.01 -6.58 -8.83
N GLN A 8 10.48 -7.14 -9.94
CA GLN A 8 10.28 -8.56 -10.21
C GLN A 8 11.06 -9.44 -9.23
N GLU A 9 12.26 -9.01 -8.83
CA GLU A 9 13.08 -9.72 -7.85
C GLU A 9 12.43 -9.75 -6.47
N ALA A 10 11.59 -8.75 -6.13
CA ALA A 10 10.89 -8.66 -4.86
C ALA A 10 9.57 -9.46 -4.82
N ALA A 11 9.16 -10.09 -5.93
CA ALA A 11 7.93 -10.88 -5.97
C ALA A 11 8.04 -12.15 -5.12
N TYR A 12 9.22 -12.77 -5.15
CA TYR A 12 9.48 -14.01 -4.42
C TYR A 12 10.85 -14.01 -3.75
N PHE A 13 10.91 -14.60 -2.57
CA PHE A 13 12.16 -14.95 -1.90
C PHE A 13 12.13 -16.43 -1.56
N VAL A 14 13.27 -17.10 -1.60
CA VAL A 14 13.36 -18.54 -1.34
C VAL A 14 14.48 -18.85 -0.34
N SER A 15 14.27 -19.92 0.41
CA SER A 15 15.29 -20.59 1.20
C SER A 15 15.28 -22.08 0.83
N ASP A 16 16.07 -22.89 1.51
CA ASP A 16 16.12 -24.34 1.22
C ASP A 16 14.74 -25.01 1.32
N ASP A 17 13.89 -24.55 2.23
CA ASP A 17 12.64 -25.23 2.59
C ASP A 17 11.38 -24.36 2.53
N ALA A 18 11.50 -23.12 2.09
CA ALA A 18 10.36 -22.20 2.06
C ALA A 18 10.44 -21.19 0.91
N ILE A 19 9.28 -20.76 0.46
CA ILE A 19 9.11 -19.62 -0.43
C ILE A 19 8.30 -18.53 0.26
N TRP A 20 8.65 -17.27 0.03
CA TRP A 20 7.90 -16.09 0.44
C TRP A 20 7.32 -15.41 -0.78
N VAL A 21 6.03 -15.15 -0.76
CA VAL A 21 5.33 -14.34 -1.77
C VAL A 21 5.25 -12.92 -1.24
N GLY A 22 6.09 -12.04 -1.78
CA GLY A 22 6.23 -10.65 -1.36
C GLY A 22 5.28 -9.70 -2.09
N LEU A 23 4.99 -9.96 -3.36
CA LEU A 23 4.10 -9.16 -4.19
C LEU A 23 3.02 -10.01 -4.84
N TYR A 24 1.81 -9.49 -4.90
CA TYR A 24 0.68 -10.11 -5.59
C TYR A 24 0.50 -9.47 -6.97
N ILE A 25 1.25 -9.97 -7.94
CA ILE A 25 1.28 -9.53 -9.34
C ILE A 25 1.27 -10.74 -10.27
N PRO A 26 0.75 -10.63 -11.49
CA PRO A 26 0.79 -11.72 -12.45
C PRO A 26 2.24 -12.13 -12.74
N THR A 27 2.62 -13.34 -12.40
CA THR A 27 4.00 -13.81 -12.50
C THR A 27 4.09 -15.31 -12.69
N THR A 28 5.16 -15.75 -13.34
CA THR A 28 5.58 -17.16 -13.37
C THR A 28 7.01 -17.26 -12.85
N ALA A 29 7.20 -18.00 -11.78
CA ALA A 29 8.49 -18.23 -11.15
C ALA A 29 8.95 -19.68 -11.30
N GLN A 30 10.18 -19.89 -11.74
CA GLN A 30 10.83 -21.19 -11.76
C GLN A 30 11.75 -21.32 -10.54
N TRP A 31 11.51 -22.33 -9.73
CA TRP A 31 12.36 -22.64 -8.58
C TRP A 31 13.12 -23.94 -8.82
N ASP A 32 14.30 -23.80 -9.40
CA ASP A 32 15.09 -24.92 -9.89
C ASP A 32 15.49 -25.88 -8.78
N ALA A 33 15.85 -25.39 -7.60
CA ALA A 33 16.22 -26.22 -6.46
C ALA A 33 15.09 -27.17 -6.01
N LYS A 34 13.85 -26.81 -6.23
CA LYS A 34 12.66 -27.64 -5.94
C LYS A 34 12.04 -28.26 -7.18
N LYS A 35 12.55 -27.94 -8.37
CA LYS A 35 12.05 -28.40 -9.68
C LYS A 35 10.54 -28.13 -9.85
N VAL A 36 10.09 -26.95 -9.41
CA VAL A 36 8.70 -26.50 -9.52
C VAL A 36 8.59 -25.19 -10.27
N THR A 37 7.48 -25.02 -10.97
CA THR A 37 7.05 -23.73 -11.52
C THR A 37 5.82 -23.28 -10.75
N ILE A 38 5.85 -22.05 -10.28
CA ILE A 38 4.78 -21.39 -9.52
C ILE A 38 4.22 -20.30 -10.40
N GLU A 39 2.93 -20.30 -10.58
CA GLU A 39 2.20 -19.26 -11.31
C GLU A 39 1.30 -18.51 -10.36
N GLN A 40 1.39 -17.19 -10.42
CA GLN A 40 0.51 -16.29 -9.73
C GLN A 40 -0.33 -15.54 -10.75
N ASP A 41 -1.63 -15.69 -10.65
CA ASP A 41 -2.61 -15.04 -11.52
C ASP A 41 -3.45 -14.05 -10.72
N CYS A 42 -3.52 -12.82 -11.22
CA CYS A 42 -4.41 -11.79 -10.72
C CYS A 42 -4.68 -10.76 -11.82
N LEU A 43 -5.85 -10.15 -11.80
CA LEU A 43 -6.21 -9.03 -12.68
C LEU A 43 -5.80 -7.73 -11.99
N TRP A 44 -4.52 -7.42 -11.99
CA TRP A 44 -3.99 -6.26 -11.26
C TRP A 44 -4.51 -4.92 -11.83
N PRO A 45 -4.92 -3.97 -10.97
CA PRO A 45 -5.06 -4.04 -9.53
C PRO A 45 -6.31 -4.82 -9.12
N ALA A 46 -6.14 -5.94 -8.43
CA ALA A 46 -7.23 -6.82 -8.03
C ALA A 46 -7.17 -7.13 -6.54
N GLU A 47 -8.34 -7.37 -5.98
CA GLU A 47 -8.51 -7.74 -4.58
C GLU A 47 -8.35 -9.25 -4.34
N LYS A 48 -7.86 -9.94 -5.36
CA LYS A 48 -7.61 -11.39 -5.29
C LYS A 48 -6.40 -11.79 -6.11
N SER A 49 -5.60 -12.70 -5.57
CA SER A 49 -4.53 -13.39 -6.29
C SER A 49 -4.68 -14.89 -6.12
N THR A 50 -4.40 -15.65 -7.19
CA THR A 50 -4.43 -17.11 -7.18
C THR A 50 -3.04 -17.64 -7.48
N ILE A 51 -2.52 -18.53 -6.62
CA ILE A 51 -1.19 -19.12 -6.74
C ILE A 51 -1.33 -20.61 -6.94
N LYS A 52 -0.68 -21.15 -7.97
CA LYS A 52 -0.69 -22.56 -8.35
C LYS A 52 0.70 -23.09 -8.62
N ILE A 53 0.88 -24.37 -8.42
CA ILE A 53 2.04 -25.10 -8.94
C ILE A 53 1.66 -25.65 -10.31
N THR A 54 2.20 -25.05 -11.37
CA THR A 54 1.84 -25.44 -12.74
C THR A 54 2.77 -26.51 -13.30
N LYS A 55 3.94 -26.71 -12.68
CA LYS A 55 4.91 -27.72 -13.10
C LYS A 55 5.68 -28.30 -11.93
N GLY A 56 5.87 -29.60 -11.95
CA GLY A 56 6.64 -30.31 -10.94
C GLY A 56 5.87 -30.60 -9.64
N LYS A 57 6.59 -31.14 -8.67
CA LYS A 57 6.11 -31.47 -7.33
C LYS A 57 7.24 -31.19 -6.34
N GLY A 58 6.94 -30.46 -5.28
CA GLY A 58 7.95 -30.09 -4.28
C GLY A 58 7.43 -30.20 -2.86
N LYS A 59 8.34 -30.23 -1.89
CA LYS A 59 8.00 -30.16 -0.46
C LYS A 59 8.63 -28.91 0.15
N PHE A 60 7.79 -27.95 0.48
CA PHE A 60 8.23 -26.66 1.05
C PHE A 60 7.09 -25.98 1.83
N ALA A 61 7.43 -24.97 2.64
CA ALA A 61 6.50 -24.04 3.25
C ALA A 61 6.26 -22.85 2.33
N MET A 62 5.06 -22.27 2.38
CA MET A 62 4.74 -21.04 1.65
C MET A 62 4.36 -19.95 2.64
N ASN A 63 5.11 -18.84 2.60
CA ASN A 63 4.87 -17.67 3.42
C ASN A 63 4.22 -16.59 2.55
N LEU A 64 3.05 -16.14 2.95
CA LEU A 64 2.22 -15.20 2.21
C LEU A 64 2.17 -13.88 2.96
N ARG A 65 2.54 -12.80 2.30
CA ARG A 65 2.55 -11.48 2.91
C ARG A 65 1.12 -11.00 3.20
N VAL A 66 0.91 -10.49 4.39
CA VAL A 66 -0.28 -9.70 4.73
C VAL A 66 0.09 -8.23 4.59
N PRO A 67 -0.40 -7.52 3.57
CA PRO A 67 -0.07 -6.11 3.36
C PRO A 67 -0.50 -5.24 4.55
N TYR A 68 0.16 -4.10 4.75
CA TYR A 68 -0.16 -3.18 5.84
C TYR A 68 -1.58 -2.59 5.72
N TRP A 69 -2.06 -2.41 4.51
CA TRP A 69 -3.38 -1.86 4.22
C TRP A 69 -4.51 -2.91 4.27
N ALA A 70 -4.17 -4.19 4.37
CA ALA A 70 -5.14 -5.29 4.43
C ALA A 70 -5.69 -5.44 5.86
N THR A 71 -6.50 -4.49 6.28
CA THR A 71 -7.02 -4.37 7.65
C THR A 71 -8.39 -5.00 7.85
N GLU A 72 -9.11 -5.26 6.75
CA GLU A 72 -10.46 -5.81 6.79
C GLU A 72 -10.64 -6.89 5.71
N GLY A 73 -11.27 -7.99 6.05
CA GLY A 73 -11.69 -9.03 5.11
C GLY A 73 -10.54 -9.79 4.42
N PHE A 74 -9.30 -9.62 4.84
CA PHE A 74 -8.17 -10.39 4.30
C PHE A 74 -8.31 -11.85 4.65
N ASP A 75 -8.14 -12.73 3.66
CA ASP A 75 -8.22 -14.18 3.84
C ASP A 75 -7.23 -14.91 2.92
N ILE A 76 -6.73 -16.03 3.39
CA ILE A 76 -5.93 -16.96 2.59
C ILE A 76 -6.64 -18.31 2.61
N LYS A 77 -6.94 -18.82 1.43
CA LYS A 77 -7.55 -20.15 1.27
C LYS A 77 -6.59 -21.11 0.61
N LEU A 78 -6.49 -22.27 1.18
CA LEU A 78 -5.83 -23.42 0.57
C LEU A 78 -6.91 -24.42 0.13
N ASN A 79 -7.00 -24.66 -1.17
CA ASN A 79 -8.02 -25.56 -1.75
C ASN A 79 -9.44 -25.21 -1.29
N GLY A 80 -9.76 -23.91 -1.27
CA GLY A 80 -11.06 -23.37 -0.91
C GLY A 80 -11.35 -23.24 0.60
N LYS A 81 -10.42 -23.65 1.48
CA LYS A 81 -10.58 -23.53 2.93
C LYS A 81 -9.66 -22.47 3.50
N SER A 82 -10.20 -21.55 4.30
CA SER A 82 -9.39 -20.56 5.05
C SER A 82 -8.39 -21.28 5.97
N ILE A 83 -7.17 -20.76 6.00
CA ILE A 83 -6.07 -21.37 6.77
C ILE A 83 -5.93 -20.78 8.17
N ALA A 84 -6.58 -19.67 8.46
CA ALA A 84 -6.63 -19.02 9.76
C ALA A 84 -7.93 -18.23 9.93
N ASP A 85 -8.30 -17.94 11.17
CA ASP A 85 -9.51 -17.16 11.50
C ASP A 85 -9.25 -15.64 11.46
N SER A 86 -7.99 -15.23 11.57
CA SER A 86 -7.58 -13.82 11.53
C SER A 86 -6.16 -13.66 11.01
N TYR A 87 -5.86 -12.47 10.53
CA TYR A 87 -4.58 -12.13 9.92
C TYR A 87 -4.07 -10.78 10.46
N GLN A 88 -2.78 -10.73 10.75
CA GLN A 88 -2.14 -9.52 11.23
C GLN A 88 -1.54 -8.74 10.05
N PRO A 89 -1.96 -7.49 9.78
CA PRO A 89 -1.28 -6.64 8.80
C PRO A 89 0.22 -6.46 9.08
N CYS A 90 1.01 -6.18 8.06
CA CYS A 90 2.47 -6.07 8.13
C CYS A 90 3.17 -7.36 8.56
N SER A 91 2.64 -8.52 8.23
CA SER A 91 3.20 -9.81 8.61
C SER A 91 3.27 -10.78 7.44
N TYR A 92 3.71 -11.99 7.73
CA TYR A 92 3.59 -13.16 6.86
C TYR A 92 2.82 -14.26 7.56
N VAL A 93 1.98 -14.94 6.78
CA VAL A 93 1.27 -16.15 7.22
C VAL A 93 1.89 -17.35 6.53
N THR A 94 2.18 -18.38 7.30
CA THR A 94 2.85 -19.58 6.80
C THR A 94 1.86 -20.71 6.57
N ILE A 95 1.79 -21.20 5.35
CA ILE A 95 1.30 -22.55 5.09
C ILE A 95 2.45 -23.51 5.40
N PRO A 96 2.31 -24.38 6.39
CA PRO A 96 3.39 -25.26 6.84
C PRO A 96 3.95 -26.14 5.71
N LYS A 97 5.20 -26.56 5.86
CA LYS A 97 5.90 -27.41 4.89
C LYS A 97 5.07 -28.64 4.55
N ARG A 98 4.66 -28.75 3.29
CA ARG A 98 3.84 -29.82 2.75
C ARG A 98 4.31 -30.22 1.36
N LYS A 99 3.82 -31.35 0.86
CA LYS A 99 3.96 -31.71 -0.57
C LYS A 99 2.96 -30.86 -1.36
N TRP A 100 3.47 -30.19 -2.38
CA TRP A 100 2.68 -29.41 -3.32
C TRP A 100 2.56 -30.13 -4.65
N SER A 101 1.46 -29.92 -5.34
CA SER A 101 1.15 -30.47 -6.65
C SER A 101 0.32 -29.48 -7.49
N ASP A 102 0.08 -29.82 -8.74
CA ASP A 102 -0.76 -29.09 -9.69
C ASP A 102 -2.25 -29.02 -9.29
N LYS A 103 -2.66 -29.79 -8.26
CA LYS A 103 -4.02 -29.77 -7.72
C LYS A 103 -4.21 -28.75 -6.61
N ASP A 104 -3.10 -28.21 -6.09
CA ASP A 104 -3.15 -27.24 -5.00
C ASP A 104 -3.34 -25.83 -5.52
N VAL A 105 -4.31 -25.14 -4.92
CA VAL A 105 -4.64 -23.75 -5.22
C VAL A 105 -4.61 -22.95 -3.93
N VAL A 106 -3.81 -21.90 -3.93
CA VAL A 106 -3.81 -20.89 -2.86
C VAL A 106 -4.48 -19.64 -3.40
N GLU A 107 -5.51 -19.18 -2.72
CA GLU A 107 -6.19 -17.93 -3.02
C GLU A 107 -5.89 -16.93 -1.90
N VAL A 108 -5.43 -15.74 -2.29
CA VAL A 108 -5.24 -14.61 -1.37
C VAL A 108 -6.32 -13.58 -1.70
N ILE A 109 -7.19 -13.34 -0.74
CA ILE A 109 -8.30 -12.39 -0.83
C ILE A 109 -7.91 -11.18 -0.01
N MET A 110 -7.87 -10.01 -0.61
CA MET A 110 -7.32 -8.79 -0.03
C MET A 110 -8.17 -7.58 -0.40
N PRO A 111 -9.36 -7.43 0.19
CA PRO A 111 -10.23 -6.29 -0.08
C PRO A 111 -9.48 -4.98 0.14
N PHE A 112 -9.64 -4.05 -0.78
CA PHE A 112 -8.98 -2.75 -0.69
C PHE A 112 -9.70 -1.85 0.29
N THR A 113 -8.95 -1.26 1.21
CA THR A 113 -9.44 -0.28 2.17
C THR A 113 -8.94 1.12 1.84
N LYS A 114 -9.76 2.12 2.11
CA LYS A 114 -9.38 3.54 2.04
C LYS A 114 -8.50 3.87 3.23
N HIS A 115 -7.36 4.50 3.00
CA HIS A 115 -6.50 4.96 4.08
C HIS A 115 -5.63 6.14 3.63
N ILE A 116 -4.95 6.76 4.57
CA ILE A 116 -4.01 7.84 4.31
C ILE A 116 -2.62 7.38 4.73
N ASN A 117 -1.69 7.46 3.80
CA ASN A 117 -0.27 7.35 4.13
C ASN A 117 0.25 8.73 4.49
N TYR A 118 0.45 8.96 5.78
CA TYR A 118 0.97 10.22 6.27
C TYR A 118 2.47 10.34 6.02
N GLY A 119 2.92 11.54 5.71
CA GLY A 119 4.33 11.88 5.75
C GLY A 119 4.86 11.87 7.18
N PRO A 120 6.17 11.76 7.37
CA PRO A 120 6.78 11.69 8.70
C PRO A 120 6.67 13.01 9.48
N ASP A 121 6.46 14.13 8.76
CA ASP A 121 6.55 15.47 9.35
C ASP A 121 5.28 16.28 9.11
N LYS A 122 5.00 17.20 10.03
CA LYS A 122 4.08 18.30 9.77
C LYS A 122 4.79 19.29 8.86
N MET A 123 4.21 19.57 7.73
CA MET A 123 4.70 20.67 6.91
C MET A 123 4.08 21.97 7.40
N GLU A 124 4.91 22.83 7.92
CA GLU A 124 4.61 24.25 8.06
C GLU A 124 4.81 24.90 6.69
N ILE A 125 3.79 24.88 5.88
CA ILE A 125 3.88 25.56 4.59
C ILE A 125 3.46 26.98 4.80
N ALA A 126 4.44 27.87 4.59
CA ALA A 126 4.14 29.23 4.27
C ALA A 126 3.23 29.24 3.05
N ALA A 127 1.97 29.53 3.22
CA ALA A 127 1.13 29.96 2.11
C ALA A 127 1.60 31.37 1.68
N THR A 128 2.82 31.47 1.25
CA THR A 128 3.33 32.68 0.61
C THR A 128 2.78 32.70 -0.80
N GLY A 129 1.64 33.29 -0.96
CA GLY A 129 1.46 34.12 -2.15
C GLY A 129 2.63 35.06 -2.16
N LEU A 130 3.30 35.23 -3.28
CA LEU A 130 4.51 36.03 -3.47
C LEU A 130 4.43 37.48 -2.96
N ASN A 131 3.33 37.91 -2.35
CA ASN A 131 3.05 39.26 -1.87
C ASN A 131 2.29 39.34 -0.54
N GLU A 132 2.14 38.26 0.25
CA GLU A 132 1.38 38.33 1.48
C GLU A 132 2.30 38.31 2.70
N THR A 133 2.39 39.44 3.37
CA THR A 133 3.28 39.69 4.51
C THR A 133 2.75 39.20 5.87
N ASN A 134 1.58 38.57 5.92
CA ASN A 134 0.97 38.11 7.18
C ASN A 134 0.26 36.76 7.03
N THR A 135 0.99 35.68 6.84
CA THR A 135 0.38 34.36 6.77
C THR A 135 0.53 33.64 8.10
N VAL A 136 -0.61 33.36 8.73
CA VAL A 136 -0.65 32.47 9.90
C VAL A 136 -0.49 31.03 9.42
N PHE A 137 0.58 30.38 9.85
CA PHE A 137 0.86 28.99 9.51
C PHE A 137 0.10 28.08 10.46
N THR A 138 -0.76 27.24 9.93
CA THR A 138 -1.30 26.11 10.67
C THR A 138 -0.51 24.87 10.25
N PRO A 139 0.24 24.26 11.17
CA PRO A 139 0.92 23.01 10.88
C PRO A 139 -0.11 21.94 10.49
N MET A 140 0.06 21.34 9.33
CA MET A 140 -0.81 20.27 8.84
C MET A 140 0.01 19.06 8.47
N TRP A 141 -0.53 17.89 8.75
CA TRP A 141 0.05 16.67 8.23
C TRP A 141 -0.09 16.63 6.71
N THR A 142 0.96 16.18 6.03
CA THR A 142 0.85 15.80 4.63
C THR A 142 0.54 14.33 4.54
N GLY A 143 -0.23 13.95 3.52
CA GLY A 143 -0.58 12.57 3.30
C GLY A 143 -0.97 12.30 1.86
N THR A 144 -0.87 11.05 1.47
CA THR A 144 -1.36 10.52 0.21
C THR A 144 -2.61 9.70 0.47
N LEU A 145 -3.66 9.97 -0.28
CA LEU A 145 -4.85 9.13 -0.25
C LEU A 145 -4.54 7.79 -0.93
N MET A 146 -4.95 6.72 -0.29
CA MET A 146 -4.72 5.36 -0.76
C MET A 146 -6.02 4.57 -0.85
N TYR A 147 -6.08 3.65 -1.81
CA TYR A 147 -7.08 2.61 -1.89
C TYR A 147 -6.39 1.26 -2.06
N GLY A 148 -6.32 0.48 -1.00
CA GLY A 148 -5.44 -0.68 -0.96
C GLY A 148 -3.99 -0.29 -1.29
N PRO A 149 -3.36 -0.89 -2.31
CA PRO A 149 -2.01 -0.55 -2.74
C PRO A 149 -1.94 0.70 -3.63
N LEU A 150 -3.06 1.27 -4.03
CA LEU A 150 -3.12 2.31 -5.04
C LEU A 150 -2.98 3.70 -4.42
N ALA A 151 -1.98 4.46 -4.88
CA ALA A 151 -1.91 5.89 -4.61
C ALA A 151 -2.97 6.61 -5.45
N MET A 152 -3.82 7.39 -4.78
CA MET A 152 -4.91 8.14 -5.41
C MET A 152 -4.49 9.60 -5.56
N VAL A 153 -4.46 10.08 -6.79
CA VAL A 153 -3.97 11.42 -7.14
C VAL A 153 -5.03 12.24 -7.83
N SER A 154 -4.93 13.55 -7.71
CA SER A 154 -5.84 14.49 -8.38
C SER A 154 -5.08 15.42 -9.32
N THR A 155 -5.73 15.80 -10.41
CA THR A 155 -5.21 16.79 -11.37
C THR A 155 -5.85 18.16 -11.16
N GLY A 156 -5.33 19.20 -11.82
CA GLY A 156 -5.91 20.53 -11.82
C GLY A 156 -5.64 21.33 -10.54
N ILE A 157 -4.64 20.96 -9.77
CA ILE A 157 -4.17 21.72 -8.61
C ILE A 157 -2.95 22.54 -9.05
N ASP A 158 -3.19 23.81 -9.39
CA ASP A 158 -2.15 24.68 -9.93
C ASP A 158 -1.16 25.19 -8.89
N HIS A 159 -1.57 25.20 -7.62
CA HIS A 159 -0.77 25.71 -6.53
C HIS A 159 -0.81 24.81 -5.31
N TRP A 160 0.32 24.63 -4.70
CA TRP A 160 0.52 23.83 -3.51
C TRP A 160 -0.40 24.22 -2.32
N ASN A 161 -0.69 25.51 -2.15
CA ASN A 161 -1.58 26.00 -1.11
C ASN A 161 -3.03 25.53 -1.24
N LYS A 162 -3.44 25.07 -2.42
CA LYS A 162 -4.76 24.51 -2.70
C LYS A 162 -4.84 23.01 -2.43
N ALA A 163 -3.72 22.35 -2.21
CA ALA A 163 -3.66 20.92 -1.93
C ALA A 163 -4.01 20.61 -0.45
N VAL A 164 -5.21 20.98 -0.04
CA VAL A 164 -5.74 20.75 1.32
C VAL A 164 -7.00 19.92 1.23
N LEU A 165 -7.09 18.89 2.09
CA LEU A 165 -8.29 18.06 2.25
C LEU A 165 -8.90 18.31 3.62
N GLY A 166 -10.20 18.55 3.65
CA GLY A 166 -10.98 18.82 4.84
C GLY A 166 -11.50 17.61 5.59
N ILE A 167 -11.00 16.42 5.24
CA ILE A 167 -11.53 15.14 5.73
C ILE A 167 -11.14 14.77 7.17
N ASN A 168 -10.25 15.53 7.80
CA ASN A 168 -9.80 15.28 9.18
C ASN A 168 -9.40 13.82 9.46
N SER A 169 -8.78 13.15 8.50
CA SER A 169 -8.46 11.71 8.55
C SER A 169 -9.67 10.76 8.52
N ASP A 170 -10.89 11.26 8.52
CA ASP A 170 -12.09 10.45 8.40
C ASP A 170 -12.44 10.20 6.94
N LEU A 171 -12.27 8.93 6.52
CA LEU A 171 -12.56 8.47 5.16
C LEU A 171 -13.93 7.79 5.03
N SER A 172 -14.75 7.77 6.09
CA SER A 172 -16.05 7.10 6.09
C SER A 172 -17.00 7.64 5.01
N ASN A 173 -16.98 8.95 4.79
CA ASN A 173 -17.81 9.63 3.81
C ASN A 173 -17.19 9.71 2.39
N VAL A 174 -15.98 9.20 2.21
CA VAL A 174 -15.32 9.18 0.91
C VAL A 174 -15.96 8.10 0.03
N LYS A 175 -16.53 8.51 -1.08
CA LYS A 175 -17.17 7.61 -2.02
C LYS A 175 -16.15 7.01 -2.98
N MET A 176 -16.21 5.69 -3.12
CA MET A 176 -15.50 4.97 -4.17
C MET A 176 -16.46 4.72 -5.32
N ASN A 177 -15.98 4.98 -6.53
CA ASN A 177 -16.68 4.63 -7.77
C ASN A 177 -15.72 3.80 -8.62
N GLY A 178 -16.25 2.99 -9.50
CA GLY A 178 -15.45 2.25 -10.48
C GLY A 178 -15.55 0.75 -10.35
N ALA A 179 -14.52 0.09 -10.81
CA ALA A 179 -14.48 -1.34 -11.02
C ALA A 179 -14.71 -2.14 -9.74
N THR A 180 -15.41 -3.23 -9.90
CA THR A 180 -15.38 -4.31 -8.92
C THR A 180 -14.06 -5.08 -9.02
N ALA A 181 -13.73 -5.86 -8.01
CA ALA A 181 -12.58 -6.76 -8.02
C ALA A 181 -12.52 -7.70 -9.26
N GLU A 182 -13.65 -7.91 -9.90
CA GLU A 182 -13.82 -8.81 -11.04
C GLU A 182 -13.55 -8.15 -12.40
N THR A 183 -13.64 -6.83 -12.49
CA THR A 183 -13.56 -6.13 -13.78
C THR A 183 -12.15 -5.79 -14.24
N GLY A 184 -11.16 -5.97 -13.38
CA GLY A 184 -9.75 -5.84 -13.73
C GLY A 184 -9.37 -4.49 -14.35
N THR A 185 -8.30 -4.50 -15.12
CA THR A 185 -7.64 -3.29 -15.65
C THR A 185 -8.26 -2.69 -16.90
N ASN A 186 -9.24 -3.31 -17.53
CA ASN A 186 -9.72 -2.88 -18.84
C ASN A 186 -10.72 -1.73 -18.77
N GLY A 187 -10.30 -0.59 -18.27
CA GLY A 187 -11.00 0.68 -18.39
C GLY A 187 -11.88 1.07 -17.22
N ASN A 188 -12.13 0.21 -16.26
CA ASN A 188 -12.86 0.57 -15.05
C ASN A 188 -11.87 0.95 -13.94
N LEU A 189 -11.64 2.21 -13.84
CA LEU A 189 -10.73 2.72 -12.83
C LEU A 189 -11.48 2.96 -11.53
N TYR A 190 -10.85 2.57 -10.45
CA TYR A 190 -11.26 3.08 -9.17
C TYR A 190 -11.13 4.59 -9.16
N THR A 191 -12.17 5.29 -8.79
CA THR A 191 -12.13 6.72 -8.53
C THR A 191 -12.61 7.01 -7.12
N MET A 192 -12.02 8.01 -6.50
CA MET A 192 -12.35 8.45 -5.16
C MET A 192 -12.80 9.90 -5.24
N THR A 193 -13.91 10.24 -4.60
CA THR A 193 -14.39 11.64 -4.53
C THR A 193 -14.23 12.15 -3.11
N VAL A 194 -13.43 13.19 -2.95
CA VAL A 194 -13.13 13.85 -1.69
C VAL A 194 -13.22 15.35 -1.88
N ASP A 195 -13.97 16.04 -1.03
CA ASP A 195 -14.15 17.50 -1.07
C ASP A 195 -14.51 18.03 -2.48
N GLY A 196 -15.37 17.30 -3.18
CA GLY A 196 -15.79 17.64 -4.54
C GLY A 196 -14.72 17.41 -5.62
N ARG A 197 -13.58 16.85 -5.29
CA ARG A 197 -12.50 16.50 -6.22
C ARG A 197 -12.52 15.02 -6.54
N THR A 198 -12.21 14.68 -7.77
CA THR A 198 -12.03 13.30 -8.20
C THR A 198 -10.55 12.93 -8.16
N PHE A 199 -10.27 11.78 -7.55
CA PHE A 199 -8.97 11.17 -7.48
C PHE A 199 -8.96 9.90 -8.33
N HIS A 200 -7.85 9.65 -8.97
CA HIS A 200 -7.61 8.48 -9.81
C HIS A 200 -6.34 7.76 -9.33
N PRO A 201 -6.19 6.46 -9.62
CA PRO A 201 -4.91 5.80 -9.41
C PRO A 201 -3.78 6.49 -10.17
N ASP A 202 -2.63 6.66 -9.54
CA ASP A 202 -1.48 7.36 -10.11
C ASP A 202 -1.04 6.81 -11.47
N TYR A 203 -1.03 5.49 -11.62
CA TYR A 203 -0.61 4.84 -12.87
C TYR A 203 -1.49 5.16 -14.09
N PHE A 204 -2.68 5.71 -13.86
CA PHE A 204 -3.62 6.03 -14.94
C PHE A 204 -3.46 7.46 -15.47
N ILE A 205 -2.82 8.34 -14.73
CA ILE A 205 -2.73 9.76 -15.06
C ILE A 205 -1.39 10.05 -15.73
N ASP A 206 -1.43 10.49 -16.97
CA ASP A 206 -0.30 10.91 -17.78
C ASP A 206 0.01 12.42 -17.66
N LYS A 207 -0.77 13.15 -16.85
CA LYS A 207 -0.65 14.59 -16.65
C LYS A 207 -0.02 14.92 -15.31
N HIS A 208 0.39 16.15 -15.15
CA HIS A 208 0.82 16.65 -13.86
C HIS A 208 -0.27 16.42 -12.80
N SER A 209 0.07 15.71 -11.76
CA SER A 209 -0.85 15.30 -10.70
C SER A 209 -0.30 15.64 -9.31
N THR A 210 -1.20 15.81 -8.36
CA THR A 210 -0.85 16.05 -6.96
C THR A 210 -1.03 14.75 -6.18
N HIS A 211 0.04 14.30 -5.56
CA HIS A 211 0.12 13.07 -4.76
C HIS A 211 -0.04 13.34 -3.26
N TYR A 212 0.44 14.48 -2.79
CA TYR A 212 0.47 14.82 -1.38
C TYR A 212 -0.49 15.96 -1.08
N PHE A 213 -1.26 15.78 -0.03
CA PHE A 213 -2.24 16.75 0.44
C PHE A 213 -1.99 17.08 1.89
N ARG A 214 -2.28 18.31 2.28
CA ARG A 214 -2.36 18.69 3.68
C ARG A 214 -3.68 18.20 4.24
N ILE A 215 -3.61 17.46 5.34
CA ILE A 215 -4.77 16.84 5.97
C ILE A 215 -5.06 17.57 7.27
N LYS A 216 -6.28 18.05 7.43
CA LYS A 216 -6.73 18.61 8.70
C LYS A 216 -6.95 17.48 9.70
N GLN A 217 -6.41 17.64 10.90
CA GLN A 217 -6.66 16.75 12.04
C GLN A 217 -7.23 17.54 13.20
N ASN A 218 -8.23 16.98 13.86
CA ASN A 218 -8.92 17.68 14.94
C ASN A 218 -8.26 17.53 16.31
N ASP A 219 -7.54 16.44 16.56
CA ASP A 219 -7.11 16.01 17.91
C ASP A 219 -5.60 15.88 18.08
N GLY A 220 -4.83 16.16 17.03
CA GLY A 220 -3.39 15.99 17.07
C GLY A 220 -2.92 14.55 17.22
N THR A 221 -3.80 13.57 17.12
CA THR A 221 -3.41 12.16 17.02
C THR A 221 -2.93 11.87 15.62
N PHE A 222 -1.95 11.01 15.52
CA PHE A 222 -1.32 10.62 14.28
C PHE A 222 -1.36 9.12 14.17
N GLU A 223 -2.06 8.62 13.17
CA GLU A 223 -2.05 7.21 12.82
C GLU A 223 -1.08 7.01 11.65
N TRP A 224 -0.02 6.31 11.94
CA TRP A 224 0.94 5.90 10.95
C TRP A 224 0.54 4.55 10.37
N MET A 225 0.51 4.45 9.03
CA MET A 225 0.19 3.20 8.34
C MET A 225 -1.05 2.48 8.91
N SER A 226 -2.21 2.84 8.45
CA SER A 226 -3.45 2.08 8.59
C SER A 226 -3.72 1.42 9.96
N ASN A 227 -3.66 2.03 11.07
CA ASN A 227 -3.97 1.54 12.43
C ASN A 227 -2.78 1.34 13.37
N GLN A 228 -1.56 1.59 12.97
CA GLN A 228 -0.48 1.65 13.94
C GLN A 228 -0.46 3.02 14.59
N LYS A 229 -0.83 3.08 15.85
CA LYS A 229 -0.59 4.27 16.68
C LYS A 229 0.92 4.43 16.81
N VAL A 230 1.45 5.54 16.32
CA VAL A 230 2.86 5.86 16.54
C VAL A 230 3.05 6.11 18.03
N ASP A 231 3.97 5.38 18.62
CA ASP A 231 4.44 5.68 19.96
C ASP A 231 5.11 7.05 19.92
N LYS A 232 4.47 8.03 20.55
CA LYS A 232 4.93 9.43 20.57
C LYS A 232 6.32 9.57 21.14
N SER A 233 6.75 8.67 22.04
CA SER A 233 8.09 8.67 22.60
C SER A 233 9.14 8.28 21.56
N LYS A 234 8.87 7.27 20.76
CA LYS A 234 9.76 6.85 19.69
C LYS A 234 9.83 7.85 18.54
N LEU A 235 8.70 8.53 18.25
CA LEU A 235 8.69 9.60 17.25
C LEU A 235 9.53 10.79 17.72
N ALA A 236 9.39 11.20 18.98
CA ALA A 236 10.19 12.28 19.57
C ALA A 236 11.70 11.94 19.56
N GLU A 237 12.04 10.70 19.89
CA GLU A 237 13.42 10.21 19.82
C GLU A 237 13.97 10.23 18.39
N ALA A 238 13.19 9.77 17.41
CA ALA A 238 13.59 9.78 16.00
C ALA A 238 13.79 11.21 15.46
N ILE A 239 12.93 12.16 15.86
CA ILE A 239 13.06 13.57 15.51
C ILE A 239 14.33 14.16 16.14
N GLN A 240 14.61 13.84 17.39
CA GLN A 240 15.81 14.32 18.07
C GLN A 240 17.08 13.80 17.39
N VAL A 241 17.13 12.50 17.07
CA VAL A 241 18.25 11.88 16.35
C VAL A 241 18.43 12.49 14.95
N ALA A 242 17.34 12.76 14.24
CA ALA A 242 17.40 13.40 12.91
C ALA A 242 17.96 14.83 13.00
N LYS A 243 17.56 15.58 14.03
CA LYS A 243 18.06 16.93 14.29
C LYS A 243 19.57 16.93 14.62
N GLU A 244 19.99 16.05 15.50
CA GLU A 244 21.42 15.90 15.87
C GLU A 244 22.31 15.53 14.67
N ARG A 245 21.80 14.66 13.78
CA ARG A 245 22.49 14.33 12.52
C ARG A 245 22.62 15.52 11.57
N LYS A 246 21.57 16.32 11.48
CA LYS A 246 21.59 17.53 10.67
C LYS A 246 22.60 18.54 11.23
N ASP A 247 22.55 18.82 12.52
CA ASP A 247 23.45 19.73 13.19
C ASP A 247 24.94 19.29 13.06
N ALA A 248 25.18 17.98 13.06
CA ALA A 248 26.52 17.40 12.84
C ALA A 248 27.00 17.44 11.39
N GLN A 249 26.12 17.62 10.41
CA GLN A 249 26.47 17.78 9.00
C GLN A 249 26.72 19.24 8.62
N GLU A 250 26.18 20.18 9.40
CA GLU A 250 26.33 21.62 9.19
C GLU A 250 27.52 22.21 10.00
N ALA A 251 28.16 21.44 10.88
CA ALA A 251 29.35 21.80 11.66
C ALA A 251 30.66 21.35 11.00
#